data_9b114c19fd3038b98b08da62688ced43
#
_entry.id   9b114c19fd3038b98b08da62688ced43
#
_cell.length_a   1.000
_cell.length_b   1.000
_cell.length_c   1.000
_cell.angle_alpha   90.00
_cell.angle_beta   90.00
_cell.angle_gamma   90.00
#
_symmetry.space_group_name_H-M   'P 1'
#
loop_
_entity.id
_entity.type
_entity.pdbx_description
1 polymer ?
#
loop_
_entity_poly.entity_id
_entity_poly.type
_entity_poly.pdbx_seq_one_letter_code
_entity_poly.pdbx_strand_id
1 'polypeptide(L)'
;MESENKLGDYLRARRAMTAPPDVGFPDDPSRRVPGLRRDEVALLAGVSTDYYIRLEQGRERHPSEQVLQAIARALRLDDAAAAHLFRLGLPVLGPSGSSTATVSPELRRLMDGMHDVPAFVVGAAQDVLAANAMARELYRGFARYDNLLRMIFLDPFAQEFYGDWEKAARTAVSNLRASSSRFPGDERIERVVGELSVRSPAFATLWARYEVRPRTHEDKHFRHPRVGELHLHFEALAVTSAPGQHLSVYSAEPGSTSGDGLILLGRLAEQSAASAEQSATSAGQSTELTDAG
;
A
#
# COMPACT_ATOMS: atom_id res chain seq x y z
N MET A 1 24.26 -14.82 -4.80
CA MET A 1 23.16 -13.85 -4.83
C MET A 1 22.20 -14.34 -5.92
N GLU A 2 21.21 -15.10 -5.53
CA GLU A 2 20.13 -15.53 -6.43
C GLU A 2 19.24 -14.32 -6.70
N SER A 3 19.24 -13.87 -7.95
CA SER A 3 18.26 -12.91 -8.43
C SER A 3 16.88 -13.55 -8.30
N GLU A 4 16.06 -13.09 -7.36
CA GLU A 4 14.69 -13.57 -7.17
C GLU A 4 13.92 -13.52 -8.48
N ASN A 5 13.51 -14.69 -8.98
CA ASN A 5 12.72 -14.86 -10.19
C ASN A 5 11.24 -14.56 -9.93
N LYS A 6 10.94 -13.32 -9.52
CA LYS A 6 9.58 -12.89 -9.13
C LYS A 6 8.52 -13.14 -10.20
N LEU A 7 8.88 -12.90 -11.47
CA LEU A 7 7.98 -13.17 -12.61
C LEU A 7 7.69 -14.66 -12.75
N GLY A 8 8.71 -15.51 -12.74
CA GLY A 8 8.55 -16.95 -12.91
C GLY A 8 7.80 -17.58 -11.75
N ASP A 9 8.03 -17.15 -10.52
CA ASP A 9 7.32 -17.63 -9.34
C ASP A 9 5.84 -17.23 -9.38
N TYR A 10 5.54 -16.01 -9.82
CA TYR A 10 4.17 -15.57 -10.02
C TYR A 10 3.44 -16.38 -11.08
N LEU A 11 4.07 -16.58 -12.25
CA LEU A 11 3.51 -17.38 -13.34
C LEU A 11 3.22 -18.80 -12.89
N ARG A 12 4.15 -19.43 -12.16
CA ARG A 12 4.00 -20.79 -11.62
C ARG A 12 2.83 -20.89 -10.66
N ALA A 13 2.71 -19.91 -9.74
CA ALA A 13 1.61 -19.88 -8.78
C ALA A 13 0.26 -19.71 -9.48
N ARG A 14 0.13 -18.79 -10.43
CA ARG A 14 -1.12 -18.56 -11.17
C ARG A 14 -1.50 -19.74 -12.03
N ARG A 15 -0.55 -20.37 -12.72
CA ARG A 15 -0.77 -21.58 -13.50
C ARG A 15 -1.28 -22.74 -12.64
N ALA A 16 -0.75 -22.90 -11.44
CA ALA A 16 -1.20 -23.94 -10.51
C ALA A 16 -2.63 -23.70 -9.99
N MET A 17 -3.09 -22.45 -9.97
CA MET A 17 -4.43 -22.07 -9.49
C MET A 17 -5.49 -22.07 -10.59
N THR A 18 -5.12 -22.06 -11.87
CA THR A 18 -6.08 -22.04 -12.99
C THR A 18 -6.50 -23.47 -13.31
N ALA A 19 -7.78 -23.78 -13.10
CA ALA A 19 -8.30 -25.12 -13.40
C ALA A 19 -8.44 -25.31 -14.93
N PRO A 20 -8.07 -26.47 -15.48
CA PRO A 20 -8.17 -26.74 -16.91
C PRO A 20 -9.56 -26.53 -17.50
N PRO A 21 -10.68 -26.92 -16.85
CA PRO A 21 -12.02 -26.66 -17.35
C PRO A 21 -12.34 -25.16 -17.52
N ASP A 22 -11.76 -24.29 -16.68
CA ASP A 22 -12.00 -22.85 -16.75
C ASP A 22 -11.50 -22.23 -18.07
N VAL A 23 -10.56 -22.88 -18.74
CA VAL A 23 -9.93 -22.40 -19.98
C VAL A 23 -10.18 -23.34 -21.18
N GLY A 24 -11.17 -24.23 -21.05
CA GLY A 24 -11.64 -25.07 -22.16
C GLY A 24 -10.91 -26.40 -22.34
N PHE A 25 -10.08 -26.83 -21.43
CA PHE A 25 -9.52 -28.18 -21.41
C PHE A 25 -10.45 -29.13 -20.65
N PRO A 26 -10.51 -30.44 -21.06
CA PRO A 26 -11.32 -31.40 -20.35
C PRO A 26 -10.79 -31.66 -18.93
N ASP A 27 -11.71 -31.95 -18.02
CA ASP A 27 -11.36 -32.45 -16.70
C ASP A 27 -10.86 -33.88 -16.83
N ASP A 28 -9.58 -34.11 -16.53
CA ASP A 28 -8.93 -35.41 -16.65
C ASP A 28 -8.47 -35.89 -15.26
N PRO A 29 -9.16 -36.91 -14.69
CA PRO A 29 -8.81 -37.46 -13.37
C PRO A 29 -7.40 -38.06 -13.31
N SER A 30 -6.77 -38.35 -14.45
CA SER A 30 -5.41 -38.89 -14.52
C SER A 30 -4.32 -37.83 -14.41
N ARG A 31 -4.68 -36.53 -14.30
CA ARG A 31 -3.72 -35.44 -14.24
C ARG A 31 -2.88 -35.49 -12.96
N ARG A 32 -1.56 -35.37 -13.13
CA ARG A 32 -0.61 -35.33 -12.01
C ARG A 32 -0.51 -33.94 -11.34
N VAL A 33 -1.09 -32.89 -11.96
CA VAL A 33 -1.08 -31.52 -11.46
C VAL A 33 -2.51 -30.94 -11.48
N PRO A 34 -2.97 -30.31 -10.41
CA PRO A 34 -4.33 -29.78 -10.31
C PRO A 34 -4.60 -28.59 -11.26
N GLY A 35 -3.56 -27.79 -11.58
CA GLY A 35 -3.66 -26.65 -12.47
C GLY A 35 -3.23 -26.96 -13.91
N LEU A 36 -3.04 -25.91 -14.70
CA LEU A 36 -2.57 -26.01 -16.08
C LEU A 36 -1.15 -26.56 -16.17
N ARG A 37 -0.86 -27.28 -17.24
CA ARG A 37 0.50 -27.65 -17.64
C ARG A 37 1.16 -26.46 -18.37
N ARG A 38 2.50 -26.48 -18.48
CA ARG A 38 3.27 -25.41 -19.16
C ARG A 38 2.95 -25.33 -20.66
N ASP A 39 2.79 -26.48 -21.30
CA ASP A 39 2.40 -26.61 -22.72
C ASP A 39 0.97 -26.08 -22.94
N GLU A 40 0.06 -26.29 -22.02
CA GLU A 40 -1.31 -25.79 -22.09
C GLU A 40 -1.35 -24.24 -22.02
N VAL A 41 -0.59 -23.64 -21.08
CA VAL A 41 -0.50 -22.19 -21.02
C VAL A 41 0.17 -21.61 -22.25
N ALA A 42 1.23 -22.25 -22.74
CA ALA A 42 1.92 -21.85 -23.95
C ALA A 42 0.99 -21.86 -25.17
N LEU A 43 0.20 -22.93 -25.31
CA LEU A 43 -0.81 -23.07 -26.38
C LEU A 43 -1.86 -21.95 -26.31
N LEU A 44 -2.43 -21.69 -25.13
CA LEU A 44 -3.44 -20.64 -24.92
C LEU A 44 -2.88 -19.25 -25.16
N ALA A 45 -1.62 -19.01 -24.79
CA ALA A 45 -0.96 -17.73 -24.95
C ALA A 45 -0.35 -17.53 -26.36
N GLY A 46 -0.38 -18.54 -27.24
CA GLY A 46 0.21 -18.48 -28.57
C GLY A 46 1.73 -18.31 -28.58
N VAL A 47 2.42 -18.87 -27.58
CA VAL A 47 3.89 -18.87 -27.47
C VAL A 47 4.42 -20.30 -27.51
N SER A 48 5.73 -20.48 -27.76
CA SER A 48 6.31 -21.83 -27.68
C SER A 48 6.41 -22.28 -26.21
N THR A 49 6.22 -23.58 -25.98
CA THR A 49 6.38 -24.18 -24.65
C THR A 49 7.75 -23.88 -24.05
N ASP A 50 8.80 -23.90 -24.87
CA ASP A 50 10.16 -23.61 -24.45
C ASP A 50 10.34 -22.15 -24.02
N TYR A 51 9.70 -21.22 -24.71
CA TYR A 51 9.68 -19.80 -24.31
C TYR A 51 8.99 -19.62 -22.96
N TYR A 52 7.82 -20.24 -22.74
CA TYR A 52 7.11 -20.17 -21.47
C TYR A 52 7.90 -20.79 -20.32
N ILE A 53 8.59 -21.92 -20.57
CA ILE A 53 9.50 -22.53 -19.60
C ILE A 53 10.64 -21.59 -19.21
N ARG A 54 11.25 -20.89 -20.18
CA ARG A 54 12.31 -19.90 -19.89
C ARG A 54 11.80 -18.73 -19.05
N LEU A 55 10.56 -18.27 -19.30
CA LEU A 55 9.91 -17.26 -18.46
C LEU A 55 9.75 -17.75 -17.00
N GLU A 56 9.19 -18.94 -16.79
CA GLU A 56 9.03 -19.49 -15.43
C GLU A 56 10.37 -19.74 -14.72
N GLN A 57 11.44 -19.99 -15.48
CA GLN A 57 12.78 -20.21 -14.92
C GLN A 57 13.58 -18.92 -14.73
N GLY A 58 13.05 -17.76 -15.14
CA GLY A 58 13.74 -16.49 -15.07
C GLY A 58 14.90 -16.34 -16.05
N ARG A 59 14.99 -17.22 -17.04
CA ARG A 59 15.98 -17.15 -18.14
C ARG A 59 15.57 -16.15 -19.21
N GLU A 60 14.29 -15.90 -19.37
CA GLU A 60 13.72 -14.81 -20.14
C GLU A 60 13.15 -13.78 -19.15
N ARG A 61 13.69 -12.55 -19.18
CA ARG A 61 13.37 -11.52 -18.17
C ARG A 61 12.58 -10.35 -18.71
N HIS A 62 12.49 -10.21 -20.03
CA HIS A 62 11.88 -9.06 -20.69
C HIS A 62 10.88 -9.51 -21.76
N PRO A 63 9.77 -10.16 -21.39
CA PRO A 63 8.71 -10.49 -22.34
C PRO A 63 8.09 -9.21 -22.89
N SER A 64 7.62 -9.25 -24.15
CA SER A 64 6.87 -8.13 -24.72
C SER A 64 5.52 -7.95 -24.03
N GLU A 65 4.96 -6.73 -24.08
CA GLU A 65 3.64 -6.44 -23.55
C GLU A 65 2.57 -7.36 -24.14
N GLN A 66 2.66 -7.65 -25.45
CA GLN A 66 1.74 -8.55 -26.15
C GLN A 66 1.78 -9.98 -25.58
N VAL A 67 2.97 -10.47 -25.25
CA VAL A 67 3.14 -11.79 -24.61
C VAL A 67 2.53 -11.80 -23.21
N LEU A 68 2.78 -10.77 -22.40
CA LEU A 68 2.18 -10.66 -21.05
C LEU A 68 0.66 -10.61 -21.13
N GLN A 69 0.10 -9.87 -22.08
CA GLN A 69 -1.33 -9.78 -22.29
C GLN A 69 -1.93 -11.13 -22.73
N ALA A 70 -1.24 -11.88 -23.60
CA ALA A 70 -1.67 -13.22 -23.99
C ALA A 70 -1.64 -14.20 -22.80
N ILE A 71 -0.60 -14.16 -21.98
CA ILE A 71 -0.49 -14.98 -20.77
C ILE A 71 -1.56 -14.60 -19.73
N ALA A 72 -1.84 -13.28 -19.54
CA ALA A 72 -2.89 -12.83 -18.64
C ALA A 72 -4.27 -13.40 -19.03
N ARG A 73 -4.59 -13.40 -20.33
CA ARG A 73 -5.82 -14.04 -20.85
C ARG A 73 -5.81 -15.56 -20.66
N ALA A 74 -4.70 -16.22 -20.98
CA ALA A 74 -4.54 -17.66 -20.84
C ALA A 74 -4.77 -18.15 -19.40
N LEU A 75 -4.31 -17.37 -18.41
CA LEU A 75 -4.45 -17.64 -16.98
C LEU A 75 -5.70 -17.01 -16.37
N ARG A 76 -6.59 -16.39 -17.16
CA ARG A 76 -7.81 -15.73 -16.73
C ARG A 76 -7.59 -14.78 -15.55
N LEU A 77 -6.52 -13.98 -15.63
CA LEU A 77 -6.22 -13.03 -14.60
C LEU A 77 -7.24 -11.88 -14.60
N ASP A 78 -7.71 -11.49 -13.42
CA ASP A 78 -8.45 -10.26 -13.24
C ASP A 78 -7.54 -9.03 -13.49
N ASP A 79 -8.13 -7.84 -13.57
CA ASP A 79 -7.40 -6.60 -13.87
C ASP A 79 -6.26 -6.34 -12.88
N ALA A 80 -6.45 -6.63 -11.59
CA ALA A 80 -5.44 -6.45 -10.56
C ALA A 80 -4.26 -7.43 -10.71
N ALA A 81 -4.56 -8.69 -10.99
CA ALA A 81 -3.57 -9.74 -11.23
C ALA A 81 -2.82 -9.52 -12.55
N ALA A 82 -3.52 -9.07 -13.61
CA ALA A 82 -2.90 -8.71 -14.88
C ALA A 82 -1.97 -7.51 -14.70
N ALA A 83 -2.41 -6.45 -14.04
CA ALA A 83 -1.56 -5.29 -13.73
C ALA A 83 -0.31 -5.69 -12.93
N HIS A 84 -0.41 -6.67 -12.04
CA HIS A 84 0.74 -7.19 -11.31
C HIS A 84 1.71 -7.96 -12.23
N LEU A 85 1.18 -8.81 -13.13
CA LEU A 85 1.98 -9.51 -14.14
C LEU A 85 2.76 -8.52 -15.01
N PHE A 86 2.12 -7.44 -15.48
CA PHE A 86 2.78 -6.40 -16.27
C PHE A 86 3.89 -5.70 -15.50
N ARG A 87 3.69 -5.39 -14.21
CA ARG A 87 4.74 -4.80 -13.35
C ARG A 87 5.94 -5.72 -13.16
N LEU A 88 5.74 -7.02 -13.13
CA LEU A 88 6.84 -7.99 -13.00
C LEU A 88 7.60 -8.25 -14.30
N GLY A 89 6.91 -8.18 -15.44
CA GLY A 89 7.46 -8.58 -16.74
C GLY A 89 7.96 -7.44 -17.61
N LEU A 90 7.45 -6.22 -17.45
CA LEU A 90 7.93 -5.06 -18.18
C LEU A 90 9.04 -4.33 -17.40
N PRO A 91 10.11 -3.88 -18.09
CA PRO A 91 11.05 -2.98 -17.44
C PRO A 91 10.28 -1.76 -16.94
N VAL A 92 10.43 -1.45 -15.66
CA VAL A 92 9.91 -0.19 -15.13
C VAL A 92 10.69 0.93 -15.80
N LEU A 93 10.10 1.55 -16.84
CA LEU A 93 10.56 2.81 -17.39
C LEU A 93 10.19 3.93 -16.40
N GLY A 94 10.77 3.84 -15.21
CA GLY A 94 10.74 4.88 -14.21
C GLY A 94 12.16 5.05 -13.71
N PRO A 95 12.56 6.24 -13.29
CA PRO A 95 13.89 6.43 -12.77
C PRO A 95 14.13 5.43 -11.63
N SER A 96 15.21 4.67 -11.71
CA SER A 96 15.82 3.96 -10.59
C SER A 96 16.23 5.04 -9.58
N GLY A 97 15.30 5.45 -8.74
CA GLY A 97 15.49 6.48 -7.75
C GLY A 97 14.73 6.08 -6.52
N SER A 98 15.39 6.13 -5.39
CA SER A 98 14.76 6.08 -4.08
C SER A 98 13.51 6.97 -4.09
N SER A 99 12.41 6.46 -3.58
CA SER A 99 11.18 7.24 -3.42
C SER A 99 11.53 8.57 -2.76
N THR A 100 11.17 9.70 -3.39
CA THR A 100 11.48 11.02 -2.85
C THR A 100 10.80 11.16 -1.49
N ALA A 101 11.60 11.35 -0.44
CA ALA A 101 11.10 11.53 0.92
C ALA A 101 10.48 12.91 1.17
N THR A 102 10.61 13.83 0.20
CA THR A 102 10.18 15.23 0.36
C THR A 102 8.87 15.49 -0.40
N VAL A 103 7.88 16.00 0.29
CA VAL A 103 6.60 16.45 -0.31
C VAL A 103 6.79 17.85 -0.87
N SER A 104 6.33 18.09 -2.11
CA SER A 104 6.43 19.42 -2.73
C SER A 104 5.65 20.47 -1.94
N PRO A 105 6.11 21.74 -1.94
CA PRO A 105 5.40 22.83 -1.28
C PRO A 105 3.97 23.02 -1.81
N GLU A 106 3.76 22.78 -3.10
CA GLU A 106 2.45 22.89 -3.77
C GLU A 106 1.48 21.82 -3.26
N LEU A 107 1.92 20.57 -3.17
CA LEU A 107 1.10 19.47 -2.64
C LEU A 107 0.81 19.70 -1.15
N ARG A 108 1.77 20.21 -0.40
CA ARG A 108 1.57 20.56 1.01
C ARG A 108 0.51 21.65 1.17
N ARG A 109 0.60 22.75 0.39
CA ARG A 109 -0.41 23.82 0.41
C ARG A 109 -1.80 23.32 0.02
N LEU A 110 -1.89 22.45 -1.01
CA LEU A 110 -3.15 21.83 -1.39
C LEU A 110 -3.76 21.03 -0.23
N MET A 111 -2.96 20.18 0.40
CA MET A 111 -3.38 19.35 1.52
C MET A 111 -3.76 20.18 2.77
N ASP A 112 -3.00 21.24 3.07
CA ASP A 112 -3.29 22.13 4.20
C ASP A 112 -4.59 22.93 3.97
N GLY A 113 -4.99 23.15 2.70
CA GLY A 113 -6.29 23.72 2.34
C GLY A 113 -7.48 22.76 2.46
N MET A 114 -7.26 21.48 2.72
CA MET A 114 -8.32 20.49 2.95
C MET A 114 -8.74 20.51 4.43
N HIS A 115 -9.64 21.42 4.80
CA HIS A 115 -10.02 21.63 6.20
C HIS A 115 -11.06 20.64 6.71
N ASP A 116 -11.87 20.05 5.82
CA ASP A 116 -13.01 19.20 6.18
C ASP A 116 -12.72 17.70 6.13
N VAL A 117 -11.52 17.32 5.69
CA VAL A 117 -11.15 15.90 5.51
C VAL A 117 -9.74 15.62 6.02
N PRO A 118 -9.50 14.49 6.70
CA PRO A 118 -8.15 14.03 7.00
C PRO A 118 -7.39 13.71 5.71
N ALA A 119 -6.25 14.37 5.50
CA ALA A 119 -5.40 14.18 4.33
C ALA A 119 -3.93 14.05 4.74
N PHE A 120 -3.23 13.11 4.12
CA PHE A 120 -1.80 12.88 4.39
C PHE A 120 -1.11 12.25 3.18
N VAL A 121 0.18 12.49 3.05
CA VAL A 121 1.02 11.92 1.99
C VAL A 121 1.84 10.78 2.55
N VAL A 122 1.78 9.62 1.89
CA VAL A 122 2.63 8.47 2.21
C VAL A 122 3.62 8.17 1.11
N GLY A 123 4.81 7.74 1.48
CA GLY A 123 5.84 7.24 0.58
C GLY A 123 5.67 5.75 0.26
N ALA A 124 6.54 5.23 -0.62
CA ALA A 124 6.51 3.83 -1.06
C ALA A 124 6.67 2.83 0.10
N ALA A 125 7.44 3.15 1.12
CA ALA A 125 7.62 2.34 2.33
C ALA A 125 6.53 2.59 3.39
N GLN A 126 5.44 3.28 3.04
CA GLN A 126 4.33 3.66 3.92
C GLN A 126 4.73 4.64 5.04
N ASP A 127 5.84 5.40 4.85
CA ASP A 127 6.19 6.50 5.72
C ASP A 127 5.21 7.65 5.53
N VAL A 128 4.76 8.27 6.63
CA VAL A 128 3.94 9.48 6.60
C VAL A 128 4.86 10.68 6.37
N LEU A 129 4.83 11.22 5.16
CA LEU A 129 5.71 12.30 4.72
C LEU A 129 5.16 13.69 5.07
N ALA A 130 3.85 13.83 5.05
CA ALA A 130 3.12 15.03 5.45
C ALA A 130 1.69 14.66 5.86
N ALA A 131 1.08 15.48 6.70
CA ALA A 131 -0.31 15.33 7.11
C ALA A 131 -0.92 16.70 7.41
N ASN A 132 -2.22 16.90 7.10
CA ASN A 132 -2.94 18.09 7.55
C ASN A 132 -3.34 17.98 9.03
N ALA A 133 -3.92 19.04 9.59
CA ALA A 133 -4.31 19.06 11.00
C ALA A 133 -5.31 17.97 11.35
N MET A 134 -6.30 17.71 10.49
CA MET A 134 -7.31 16.68 10.70
C MET A 134 -6.72 15.27 10.71
N ALA A 135 -5.76 14.96 9.81
CA ALA A 135 -5.10 13.67 9.81
C ALA A 135 -4.23 13.46 11.06
N ARG A 136 -3.54 14.52 11.52
CA ARG A 136 -2.80 14.47 12.80
C ARG A 136 -3.73 14.22 13.99
N GLU A 137 -4.90 14.85 14.03
CA GLU A 137 -5.87 14.64 15.09
C GLU A 137 -6.48 13.24 15.02
N LEU A 138 -6.81 12.74 13.83
CA LEU A 138 -7.32 11.37 13.63
C LEU A 138 -6.39 10.30 14.23
N TYR A 139 -5.09 10.46 14.04
CA TYR A 139 -4.08 9.48 14.49
C TYR A 139 -3.38 9.87 15.82
N ARG A 140 -3.92 10.85 16.55
CA ARG A 140 -3.31 11.40 17.77
C ARG A 140 -3.06 10.39 18.88
N GLY A 141 -3.83 9.30 18.93
CA GLY A 141 -3.69 8.24 19.93
C GLY A 141 -2.44 7.38 19.77
N PHE A 142 -1.81 7.39 18.59
CA PHE A 142 -0.61 6.62 18.31
C PHE A 142 0.63 7.26 18.94
N ALA A 143 1.50 6.44 19.54
CA ALA A 143 2.75 6.90 20.13
C ALA A 143 3.69 7.51 19.08
N ARG A 144 3.61 7.04 17.84
CA ARG A 144 4.36 7.54 16.67
C ARG A 144 3.45 7.59 15.45
N TYR A 145 3.49 8.72 14.75
CA TYR A 145 2.79 8.92 13.48
C TYR A 145 3.83 9.15 12.36
N ASP A 146 4.73 8.16 12.18
CA ASP A 146 5.84 8.23 11.23
C ASP A 146 5.74 7.22 10.08
N ASN A 147 5.08 6.07 10.31
CA ASN A 147 4.94 5.01 9.32
C ASN A 147 3.70 4.17 9.61
N LEU A 148 2.80 4.02 8.64
CA LEU A 148 1.52 3.33 8.82
C LEU A 148 1.67 1.86 9.23
N LEU A 149 2.69 1.18 8.73
CA LEU A 149 2.92 -0.22 9.10
C LEU A 149 3.41 -0.35 10.54
N ARG A 150 4.29 0.55 11.01
CA ARG A 150 4.72 0.57 12.41
C ARG A 150 3.55 0.84 13.34
N MET A 151 2.67 1.78 12.97
CA MET A 151 1.46 2.06 13.71
C MET A 151 0.59 0.80 13.83
N ILE A 152 0.32 0.11 12.72
CA ILE A 152 -0.55 -1.07 12.69
C ILE A 152 0.05 -2.25 13.44
N PHE A 153 1.36 -2.51 13.30
CA PHE A 153 1.98 -3.75 13.77
C PHE A 153 2.77 -3.64 15.06
N LEU A 154 3.18 -2.43 15.48
CA LEU A 154 4.04 -2.23 16.64
C LEU A 154 3.38 -1.40 17.75
N ASP A 155 2.32 -0.66 17.46
CA ASP A 155 1.61 0.14 18.45
C ASP A 155 0.39 -0.64 18.98
N PRO A 156 0.31 -0.91 20.28
CA PRO A 156 -0.85 -1.61 20.89
C PRO A 156 -2.18 -0.90 20.63
N PHE A 157 -2.18 0.43 20.54
CA PHE A 157 -3.37 1.22 20.27
C PHE A 157 -4.05 0.86 18.96
N ALA A 158 -3.32 0.29 18.00
CA ALA A 158 -3.90 -0.14 16.71
C ALA A 158 -5.05 -1.13 16.87
N GLN A 159 -5.00 -2.03 17.85
CA GLN A 159 -6.05 -3.03 18.11
C GLN A 159 -7.36 -2.36 18.59
N GLU A 160 -7.25 -1.25 19.30
CA GLU A 160 -8.40 -0.48 19.78
C GLU A 160 -8.92 0.46 18.68
N PHE A 161 -8.01 1.07 17.92
CA PHE A 161 -8.33 2.09 16.93
C PHE A 161 -8.96 1.54 15.65
N TYR A 162 -8.43 0.43 15.09
CA TYR A 162 -9.00 -0.17 13.88
C TYR A 162 -10.19 -1.06 14.24
N GLY A 163 -11.38 -0.76 13.70
CA GLY A 163 -12.58 -1.58 13.89
C GLY A 163 -12.42 -3.01 13.37
N ASP A 164 -11.62 -3.20 12.31
CA ASP A 164 -11.15 -4.50 11.80
C ASP A 164 -9.63 -4.40 11.58
N TRP A 165 -8.87 -4.67 12.64
CA TRP A 165 -7.41 -4.63 12.61
C TRP A 165 -6.82 -5.63 11.60
N GLU A 166 -7.39 -6.84 11.49
CA GLU A 166 -6.86 -7.85 10.56
C GLU A 166 -7.00 -7.41 9.11
N LYS A 167 -8.12 -6.78 8.75
CA LYS A 167 -8.34 -6.20 7.42
C LYS A 167 -7.34 -5.08 7.17
N ALA A 168 -7.14 -4.17 8.13
CA ALA A 168 -6.17 -3.09 8.03
C ALA A 168 -4.75 -3.61 7.85
N ALA A 169 -4.35 -4.63 8.64
CA ALA A 169 -3.04 -5.28 8.56
C ALA A 169 -2.81 -5.95 7.20
N ARG A 170 -3.78 -6.73 6.70
CA ARG A 170 -3.69 -7.37 5.37
C ARG A 170 -3.56 -6.33 4.25
N THR A 171 -4.37 -5.27 4.29
CA THR A 171 -4.31 -4.19 3.29
C THR A 171 -2.96 -3.49 3.30
N ALA A 172 -2.44 -3.14 4.49
CA ALA A 172 -1.15 -2.46 4.62
C ALA A 172 0.02 -3.32 4.08
N VAL A 173 0.03 -4.62 4.38
CA VAL A 173 1.03 -5.56 3.84
C VAL A 173 0.91 -5.68 2.32
N SER A 174 -0.30 -5.76 1.77
CA SER A 174 -0.54 -5.83 0.32
C SER A 174 -0.03 -4.57 -0.38
N ASN A 175 -0.26 -3.38 0.19
CA ASN A 175 0.22 -2.11 -0.35
C ASN A 175 1.76 -2.02 -0.32
N LEU A 176 2.40 -2.43 0.78
CA LEU A 176 3.86 -2.47 0.85
C LEU A 176 4.46 -3.44 -0.17
N ARG A 177 3.83 -4.59 -0.38
CA ARG A 177 4.27 -5.57 -1.37
C ARG A 177 4.15 -5.04 -2.80
N ALA A 178 3.04 -4.36 -3.12
CA ALA A 178 2.88 -3.69 -4.40
C ALA A 178 3.99 -2.63 -4.63
N SER A 179 4.31 -1.86 -3.57
CA SER A 179 5.43 -0.90 -3.60
C SER A 179 6.77 -1.58 -3.79
N SER A 180 7.05 -2.67 -3.06
CA SER A 180 8.30 -3.45 -3.21
C SER A 180 8.47 -4.02 -4.61
N SER A 181 7.39 -4.42 -5.27
CA SER A 181 7.41 -4.88 -6.66
C SER A 181 7.64 -3.74 -7.65
N ARG A 182 7.13 -2.53 -7.34
CA ARG A 182 7.29 -1.34 -8.19
C ARG A 182 8.66 -0.68 -8.03
N PHE A 183 9.26 -0.75 -6.84
CA PHE A 183 10.54 -0.14 -6.49
C PHE A 183 11.51 -1.21 -5.96
N PRO A 184 11.99 -2.13 -6.83
CA PRO A 184 12.89 -3.21 -6.42
C PRO A 184 14.22 -2.62 -5.94
N GLY A 185 14.70 -3.08 -4.77
CA GLY A 185 15.94 -2.61 -4.18
C GLY A 185 15.84 -1.26 -3.46
N ASP A 186 14.62 -0.74 -3.21
CA ASP A 186 14.45 0.45 -2.37
C ASP A 186 14.83 0.12 -0.93
N GLU A 187 15.94 0.70 -0.46
CA GLU A 187 16.52 0.44 0.87
C GLU A 187 15.56 0.79 2.02
N ARG A 188 14.64 1.74 1.81
CA ARG A 188 13.68 2.13 2.83
C ARG A 188 12.61 1.06 2.99
N ILE A 189 12.11 0.50 1.87
CA ILE A 189 11.18 -0.64 1.89
C ILE A 189 11.85 -1.84 2.54
N GLU A 190 13.09 -2.18 2.15
CA GLU A 190 13.82 -3.31 2.72
C GLU A 190 14.03 -3.17 4.23
N ARG A 191 14.38 -1.97 4.71
CA ARG A 191 14.50 -1.68 6.15
C ARG A 191 13.18 -1.88 6.91
N VAL A 192 12.05 -1.39 6.36
CA VAL A 192 10.74 -1.54 7.00
C VAL A 192 10.33 -3.02 7.03
N VAL A 193 10.54 -3.76 5.93
CA VAL A 193 10.27 -5.20 5.87
C VAL A 193 11.13 -5.96 6.88
N GLY A 194 12.43 -5.69 6.93
CA GLY A 194 13.36 -6.31 7.87
C GLY A 194 12.99 -6.04 9.33
N GLU A 195 12.74 -4.77 9.68
CA GLU A 195 12.33 -4.37 11.03
C GLU A 195 11.06 -5.09 11.47
N LEU A 196 10.00 -5.05 10.64
CA LEU A 196 8.70 -5.61 11.00
C LEU A 196 8.70 -7.14 11.00
N SER A 197 9.49 -7.78 10.14
CA SER A 197 9.63 -9.24 10.13
C SER A 197 10.25 -9.77 11.44
N VAL A 198 11.14 -8.98 12.06
CA VAL A 198 11.77 -9.33 13.34
C VAL A 198 10.85 -8.98 14.53
N ARG A 199 10.17 -7.81 14.49
CA ARG A 199 9.46 -7.26 15.64
C ARG A 199 7.99 -7.65 15.72
N SER A 200 7.38 -8.15 14.62
CA SER A 200 5.95 -8.50 14.57
C SER A 200 5.72 -9.88 13.93
N PRO A 201 5.43 -10.92 14.70
CA PRO A 201 5.06 -12.24 14.16
C PRO A 201 3.84 -12.18 13.23
N ALA A 202 2.89 -11.28 13.49
CA ALA A 202 1.72 -11.07 12.63
C ALA A 202 2.13 -10.52 11.26
N PHE A 203 3.03 -9.52 11.23
CA PHE A 203 3.58 -9.02 9.96
C PHE A 203 4.34 -10.11 9.21
N ALA A 204 5.24 -10.83 9.86
CA ALA A 204 6.03 -11.90 9.25
C ALA A 204 5.12 -12.96 8.60
N THR A 205 4.05 -13.37 9.30
CA THR A 205 3.06 -14.33 8.78
C THR A 205 2.34 -13.80 7.53
N LEU A 206 1.85 -12.56 7.57
CA LEU A 206 1.16 -11.95 6.45
C LEU A 206 2.12 -11.69 5.26
N TRP A 207 3.34 -11.27 5.57
CA TRP A 207 4.36 -11.06 4.53
C TRP A 207 4.75 -12.36 3.82
N ALA A 208 4.78 -13.50 4.50
CA ALA A 208 5.07 -14.80 3.90
C ALA A 208 3.94 -15.33 2.98
N ARG A 209 2.68 -14.91 3.17
CA ARG A 209 1.51 -15.44 2.41
C ARG A 209 1.38 -14.98 0.97
N TYR A 210 2.20 -14.03 0.49
CA TYR A 210 2.22 -13.55 -0.91
C TYR A 210 0.86 -13.07 -1.47
N GLU A 211 -0.04 -12.57 -0.64
CA GLU A 211 -1.30 -11.98 -1.10
C GLU A 211 -1.06 -10.56 -1.62
N VAL A 212 -1.30 -10.31 -2.91
CA VAL A 212 -1.23 -8.98 -3.51
C VAL A 212 -2.64 -8.57 -3.92
N ARG A 213 -3.26 -7.68 -3.16
CA ARG A 213 -4.51 -7.01 -3.52
C ARG A 213 -4.39 -5.53 -3.21
N PRO A 214 -3.72 -4.73 -4.07
CA PRO A 214 -3.72 -3.30 -3.89
C PRO A 214 -5.16 -2.78 -4.03
N ARG A 215 -5.63 -2.03 -3.04
CA ARG A 215 -6.92 -1.34 -3.08
C ARG A 215 -6.65 0.15 -3.00
N THR A 216 -7.06 0.88 -4.02
CA THR A 216 -7.01 2.34 -4.06
C THR A 216 -8.26 2.95 -3.46
N HIS A 217 -9.35 2.18 -3.37
CA HIS A 217 -10.64 2.57 -2.81
C HIS A 217 -11.08 1.53 -1.78
N GLU A 218 -11.37 1.95 -0.56
CA GLU A 218 -11.75 1.06 0.54
C GLU A 218 -12.48 1.81 1.65
N ASP A 219 -13.49 1.17 2.24
CA ASP A 219 -14.13 1.65 3.45
C ASP A 219 -13.25 1.31 4.67
N LYS A 220 -12.95 2.32 5.46
CA LYS A 220 -12.19 2.23 6.71
C LYS A 220 -13.11 2.42 7.90
N HIS A 221 -12.95 1.55 8.89
CA HIS A 221 -13.64 1.66 10.16
C HIS A 221 -12.62 1.95 11.26
N PHE A 222 -12.78 3.10 11.92
CA PHE A 222 -11.95 3.54 13.03
C PHE A 222 -12.80 3.73 14.29
N ARG A 223 -12.19 3.47 15.45
CA ARG A 223 -12.72 3.79 16.77
C ARG A 223 -11.86 4.89 17.38
N HIS A 224 -12.27 6.13 17.15
CA HIS A 224 -11.50 7.27 17.64
C HIS A 224 -11.89 7.60 19.09
N PRO A 225 -10.93 7.81 20.03
CA PRO A 225 -11.23 7.95 21.45
C PRO A 225 -12.08 9.17 21.80
N ARG A 226 -12.05 10.23 20.97
CA ARG A 226 -12.77 11.49 21.23
C ARG A 226 -14.03 11.68 20.38
N VAL A 227 -14.09 11.10 19.19
CA VAL A 227 -15.23 11.30 18.27
C VAL A 227 -16.05 10.04 18.03
N GLY A 228 -15.63 8.89 18.60
CA GLY A 228 -16.35 7.61 18.46
C GLY A 228 -16.05 6.85 17.20
N GLU A 229 -17.03 6.09 16.72
CA GLU A 229 -16.87 5.25 15.52
C GLU A 229 -16.94 6.10 14.25
N LEU A 230 -16.01 5.85 13.33
CA LEU A 230 -15.91 6.51 12.04
C LEU A 230 -15.87 5.47 10.93
N HIS A 231 -16.85 5.49 10.04
CA HIS A 231 -16.87 4.73 8.78
C HIS A 231 -16.53 5.70 7.66
N LEU A 232 -15.31 5.63 7.13
CA LEU A 232 -14.77 6.59 6.19
C LEU A 232 -14.43 5.94 4.85
N HIS A 233 -14.74 6.63 3.77
CA HIS A 233 -14.26 6.28 2.44
C HIS A 233 -12.81 6.71 2.30
N PHE A 234 -11.96 5.80 1.88
CA PHE A 234 -10.55 6.03 1.62
C PHE A 234 -10.28 6.14 0.14
N GLU A 235 -9.58 7.19 -0.25
CA GLU A 235 -9.09 7.39 -1.62
C GLU A 235 -7.60 7.66 -1.60
N ALA A 236 -6.85 6.98 -2.48
CA ALA A 236 -5.41 7.16 -2.66
C ALA A 236 -5.10 7.68 -4.06
N LEU A 237 -4.62 8.92 -4.14
CA LEU A 237 -4.26 9.60 -5.37
C LEU A 237 -2.75 9.53 -5.59
N ALA A 238 -2.30 8.93 -6.69
CA ALA A 238 -0.88 8.88 -7.01
C ALA A 238 -0.34 10.28 -7.35
N VAL A 239 0.78 10.66 -6.76
CA VAL A 239 1.47 11.92 -7.07
C VAL A 239 2.37 11.71 -8.28
N THR A 240 1.90 12.13 -9.45
CA THR A 240 2.60 11.88 -10.73
C THR A 240 4.00 12.49 -10.76
N SER A 241 4.18 13.66 -10.13
CA SER A 241 5.47 14.38 -10.05
C SER A 241 6.46 13.77 -9.04
N ALA A 242 5.99 12.85 -8.17
CA ALA A 242 6.81 12.19 -7.15
C ALA A 242 6.46 10.70 -7.08
N PRO A 243 7.01 9.87 -7.98
CA PRO A 243 6.74 8.43 -8.02
C PRO A 243 6.95 7.75 -6.66
N GLY A 244 5.97 6.95 -6.24
CA GLY A 244 5.96 6.30 -4.93
C GLY A 244 5.25 7.10 -3.83
N GLN A 245 4.93 8.38 -4.06
CA GLN A 245 4.06 9.14 -3.15
C GLN A 245 2.59 8.99 -3.53
N HIS A 246 1.74 8.93 -2.51
CA HIS A 246 0.28 8.95 -2.65
C HIS A 246 -0.31 9.94 -1.65
N LEU A 247 -1.21 10.79 -2.13
CA LEU A 247 -2.08 11.59 -1.27
C LEU A 247 -3.26 10.70 -0.86
N SER A 248 -3.38 10.43 0.42
CA SER A 248 -4.45 9.65 1.04
C SER A 248 -5.45 10.60 1.68
N VAL A 249 -6.73 10.43 1.34
CA VAL A 249 -7.83 11.27 1.83
C VAL A 249 -8.92 10.37 2.40
N TYR A 250 -9.50 10.78 3.54
CA TYR A 250 -10.67 10.16 4.11
C TYR A 250 -11.86 11.08 4.03
N SER A 251 -13.01 10.56 3.59
CA SER A 251 -14.27 11.30 3.55
C SER A 251 -15.40 10.47 4.17
N ALA A 252 -16.50 11.11 4.48
CA ALA A 252 -17.71 10.46 4.96
C ALA A 252 -18.91 10.92 4.14
N GLU A 253 -19.95 10.09 4.11
CA GLU A 253 -21.24 10.47 3.51
C GLU A 253 -21.81 11.70 4.24
N PRO A 254 -22.18 12.76 3.52
CA PRO A 254 -22.78 13.94 4.12
C PRO A 254 -24.04 13.61 4.93
N GLY A 255 -24.16 14.16 6.14
CA GLY A 255 -25.31 13.93 7.03
C GLY A 255 -25.29 12.56 7.74
N SER A 256 -24.23 11.77 7.59
CA SER A 256 -24.04 10.54 8.36
C SER A 256 -23.42 10.82 9.73
N THR A 257 -23.54 9.87 10.66
CA THR A 257 -22.86 9.93 11.96
C THR A 257 -21.33 10.11 11.82
N SER A 258 -20.73 9.50 10.80
CA SER A 258 -19.31 9.67 10.52
C SER A 258 -18.99 11.04 9.94
N GLY A 259 -19.92 11.65 9.18
CA GLY A 259 -19.81 13.04 8.74
C GLY A 259 -19.81 14.01 9.92
N ASP A 260 -20.72 13.84 10.87
CA ASP A 260 -20.75 14.62 12.11
C ASP A 260 -19.47 14.39 12.94
N GLY A 261 -18.96 13.16 12.97
CA GLY A 261 -17.68 12.80 13.59
C GLY A 261 -16.49 13.54 12.95
N LEU A 262 -16.45 13.70 11.62
CA LEU A 262 -15.42 14.48 10.92
C LEU A 262 -15.52 15.98 11.25
N ILE A 263 -16.73 16.55 11.36
CA ILE A 263 -16.92 17.94 11.79
C ILE A 263 -16.36 18.14 13.20
N LEU A 264 -16.64 17.20 14.13
CA LEU A 264 -16.11 17.27 15.48
C LEU A 264 -14.57 17.13 15.48
N LEU A 265 -14.02 16.22 14.66
CA LEU A 265 -12.58 16.02 14.50
C LEU A 265 -11.89 17.30 14.00
N GLY A 266 -12.51 18.04 13.05
CA GLY A 266 -12.01 19.32 12.56
C GLY A 266 -11.89 20.36 13.68
N ARG A 267 -12.94 20.51 14.50
CA ARG A 267 -12.91 21.41 15.66
C ARG A 267 -11.81 21.05 16.67
N LEU A 268 -11.60 19.76 16.88
CA LEU A 268 -10.52 19.28 17.76
C LEU A 268 -9.14 19.57 17.18
N ALA A 269 -8.99 19.46 15.86
CA ALA A 269 -7.75 19.80 15.16
C ALA A 269 -7.41 21.28 15.26
N GLU A 270 -8.41 22.18 15.11
CA GLU A 270 -8.26 23.62 15.29
C GLU A 270 -7.84 23.98 16.72
N GLN A 271 -8.51 23.41 17.73
CA GLN A 271 -8.15 23.61 19.13
C GLN A 271 -6.71 23.16 19.44
N SER A 272 -6.30 22.02 18.86
CA SER A 272 -4.94 21.50 19.03
C SER A 272 -3.89 22.39 18.38
N ALA A 273 -4.18 22.96 17.21
CA ALA A 273 -3.30 23.91 16.53
C ALA A 273 -3.15 25.21 17.34
N ALA A 274 -4.26 25.79 17.79
CA ALA A 274 -4.25 27.01 18.61
C ALA A 274 -3.46 26.83 19.93
N SER A 275 -3.62 25.67 20.58
CA SER A 275 -2.88 25.37 21.83
C SER A 275 -1.37 25.22 21.58
N ALA A 276 -0.98 24.67 20.43
CA ALA A 276 0.43 24.53 20.06
C ALA A 276 1.09 25.88 19.77
N GLU A 277 0.37 26.80 19.10
CA GLU A 277 0.84 28.19 18.84
C GLU A 277 1.01 28.98 20.13
N GLN A 278 0.07 28.88 21.06
CA GLN A 278 0.16 29.55 22.37
C GLN A 278 1.36 29.06 23.17
N SER A 279 1.60 27.74 23.17
CA SER A 279 2.74 27.14 23.86
C SER A 279 4.08 27.56 23.26
N ALA A 280 4.15 27.70 21.93
CA ALA A 280 5.36 28.15 21.24
C ALA A 280 5.64 29.65 21.53
N THR A 281 4.61 30.48 21.57
CA THR A 281 4.74 31.92 21.89
C THR A 281 5.19 32.17 23.34
N SER A 282 4.64 31.38 24.30
CA SER A 282 5.06 31.51 25.71
C SER A 282 6.48 31.00 25.96
N ALA A 283 6.93 29.96 25.24
CA ALA A 283 8.30 29.48 25.33
C ALA A 283 9.32 30.48 24.73
N GLY A 284 8.97 31.18 23.65
CA GLY A 284 9.79 32.25 23.05
C GLY A 284 9.97 33.43 23.97
N GLN A 285 8.91 33.87 24.67
CA GLN A 285 8.96 34.99 25.63
C GLN A 285 9.80 34.64 26.88
N SER A 286 9.81 33.38 27.31
CA SER A 286 10.63 32.96 28.46
C SER A 286 12.13 32.96 28.16
N THR A 287 12.51 32.75 26.91
CA THR A 287 13.93 32.73 26.47
C THR A 287 14.49 34.14 26.35
N GLU A 288 13.68 35.11 25.91
CA GLU A 288 14.10 36.55 25.82
C GLU A 288 14.29 37.19 27.19
N LEU A 289 13.59 36.76 28.24
CA LEU A 289 13.73 37.29 29.60
C LEU A 289 14.98 36.74 30.33
N THR A 290 15.56 35.64 29.86
CA THR A 290 16.74 35.02 30.50
C THR A 290 18.04 35.58 29.92
N ASP A 291 18.01 36.17 28.73
CA ASP A 291 19.21 36.72 28.06
C ASP A 291 19.44 38.23 28.35
N ALA A 292 18.53 38.85 29.14
CA ALA A 292 18.57 40.28 29.49
C ALA A 292 18.90 40.52 30.98
N GLY A 293 19.43 39.52 31.69
CA GLY A 293 19.77 39.57 33.13
C GLY A 293 21.28 39.54 33.40
#